data_303970f0e36c994fbe3f116b1fc43c93
#
_entry.id   303970f0e36c994fbe3f116b1fc43c93
#
_cell.length_a   1.000
_cell.length_b   1.000
_cell.length_c   1.000
_cell.angle_alpha   90.00
_cell.angle_beta   90.00
_cell.angle_gamma   90.00
#
_symmetry.space_group_name_H-M   'P 1'
#
loop_
_entity.id
_entity.type
_entity.pdbx_description
1 polymer ?
#
loop_
_entity_poly.entity_id
_entity_poly.type
_entity_poly.pdbx_seq_one_letter_code
_entity_poly.pdbx_strand_id
1 'polypeptide(L)'
;MCIRDSTLQQTRELLTREIDWRLRCGARVLVSTPREDIGASMLIAEELEPCLDVPVEVVPLEELESVLENSRNGTVVTSRYFLQPVEELAKKHSVRAVAVDLNDFRQELAMLKELRPGSCVGLVSISPGILRAAEVILHSMRGNELLLMTATPDVGSRLLALLRASSHVLCDRPSLPLVEQSLRQNRSQLMRMPQVHCSESYLSGDTIELLRKEIGLQVS
;
A
#
# COMPACT_ATOMS: atom_id res chain seq x y z
N MET A 1 -12.97 52.81 13.39
CA MET A 1 -12.93 52.33 12.00
C MET A 1 -11.79 51.37 11.71
N CYS A 2 -11.03 50.89 12.70
CA CYS A 2 -9.85 50.00 12.49
C CYS A 2 -10.05 48.50 12.73
N ILE A 3 -11.17 48.05 13.31
CA ILE A 3 -11.35 46.63 13.69
C ILE A 3 -11.84 45.78 12.50
N ARG A 4 -12.57 46.35 11.52
CA ARG A 4 -13.04 45.59 10.33
C ARG A 4 -11.94 45.36 9.32
N ASP A 5 -10.99 46.27 9.15
CA ASP A 5 -9.93 46.11 8.14
C ASP A 5 -8.88 45.07 8.58
N SER A 6 -8.56 45.01 9.89
CA SER A 6 -7.64 43.98 10.42
C SER A 6 -8.20 42.55 10.28
N THR A 7 -9.51 42.35 10.47
CA THR A 7 -10.17 41.06 10.34
C THR A 7 -10.22 40.61 8.88
N LEU A 8 -10.49 41.49 7.93
CA LEU A 8 -10.51 41.17 6.49
C LEU A 8 -9.09 40.87 5.98
N GLN A 9 -8.10 41.58 6.44
CA GLN A 9 -6.70 41.35 6.09
C GLN A 9 -6.20 40.02 6.65
N GLN A 10 -6.52 39.69 7.91
CA GLN A 10 -6.23 38.40 8.52
C GLN A 10 -6.93 37.25 7.79
N THR A 11 -8.20 37.42 7.42
CA THR A 11 -8.96 36.44 6.64
C THR A 11 -8.34 36.20 5.26
N ARG A 12 -7.93 37.28 4.56
CA ARG A 12 -7.23 37.18 3.28
C ARG A 12 -5.90 36.45 3.42
N GLU A 13 -5.09 36.76 4.43
CA GLU A 13 -3.82 36.06 4.67
C GLU A 13 -4.02 34.58 4.96
N LEU A 14 -5.03 34.21 5.76
CA LEU A 14 -5.37 32.82 6.03
C LEU A 14 -5.82 32.08 4.76
N LEU A 15 -6.69 32.72 3.95
CA LEU A 15 -7.13 32.13 2.68
C LEU A 15 -5.97 31.97 1.69
N THR A 16 -5.10 32.96 1.58
CA THR A 16 -3.93 32.88 0.70
C THR A 16 -3.00 31.74 1.14
N ARG A 17 -2.72 31.62 2.43
CA ARG A 17 -1.91 30.51 2.97
C ARG A 17 -2.55 29.15 2.71
N GLU A 18 -3.85 29.04 2.86
CA GLU A 18 -4.59 27.80 2.62
C GLU A 18 -4.55 27.42 1.13
N ILE A 19 -4.75 28.38 0.22
CA ILE A 19 -4.68 28.17 -1.22
C ILE A 19 -3.27 27.75 -1.63
N ASP A 20 -2.24 28.47 -1.18
CA ASP A 20 -0.85 28.15 -1.49
C ASP A 20 -0.46 26.77 -0.93
N TRP A 21 -0.99 26.42 0.24
CA TRP A 21 -0.74 25.11 0.84
C TRP A 21 -1.41 24.00 0.03
N ARG A 22 -2.68 24.16 -0.39
CA ARG A 22 -3.39 23.20 -1.24
C ARG A 22 -2.74 23.01 -2.61
N LEU A 23 -2.31 24.09 -3.24
CA LEU A 23 -1.58 24.03 -4.52
C LEU A 23 -0.26 23.26 -4.38
N ARG A 24 0.44 23.40 -3.26
CA ARG A 24 1.66 22.64 -2.99
C ARG A 24 1.39 21.18 -2.69
N CYS A 25 0.36 20.86 -1.88
CA CYS A 25 -0.02 19.49 -1.55
C CYS A 25 -0.44 18.70 -2.79
N GLY A 26 -1.10 19.35 -3.75
CA GLY A 26 -1.57 18.72 -4.99
C GLY A 26 -0.51 18.58 -6.09
N ALA A 27 0.75 18.96 -5.87
CA ALA A 27 1.77 18.93 -6.92
C ALA A 27 2.26 17.52 -7.28
N ARG A 28 2.33 16.63 -6.29
CA ARG A 28 2.72 15.21 -6.43
C ARG A 28 2.36 14.42 -5.17
N VAL A 29 2.37 13.10 -5.30
CA VAL A 29 2.22 12.16 -4.19
C VAL A 29 3.53 11.40 -4.00
N LEU A 30 4.06 11.41 -2.77
CA LEU A 30 5.21 10.62 -2.37
C LEU A 30 4.71 9.45 -1.52
N VAL A 31 4.82 8.23 -2.02
CA VAL A 31 4.44 7.03 -1.25
C VAL A 31 5.68 6.52 -0.52
N SER A 32 5.61 6.45 0.82
CA SER A 32 6.80 6.17 1.63
C SER A 32 6.53 5.12 2.69
N THR A 33 7.38 4.10 2.70
CA THR A 33 7.51 3.08 3.75
C THR A 33 9.00 2.79 3.96
N PRO A 34 9.41 2.13 5.07
CA PRO A 34 10.80 1.72 5.24
C PRO A 34 11.31 0.87 4.07
N ARG A 35 12.60 0.96 3.78
CA ARG A 35 13.25 0.20 2.70
C ARG A 35 12.99 -1.31 2.81
N GLU A 36 12.93 -1.85 4.02
CA GLU A 36 12.62 -3.25 4.28
C GLU A 36 11.20 -3.68 3.87
N ASP A 37 10.29 -2.71 3.70
CA ASP A 37 8.90 -2.92 3.25
C ASP A 37 8.51 -2.00 2.09
N ILE A 38 9.47 -1.67 1.24
CA ILE A 38 9.26 -0.80 0.07
C ILE A 38 8.18 -1.37 -0.88
N GLY A 39 7.99 -2.68 -0.86
CA GLY A 39 6.93 -3.36 -1.60
C GLY A 39 5.54 -2.82 -1.25
N ALA A 40 5.29 -2.45 0.01
CA ALA A 40 4.02 -1.83 0.40
C ALA A 40 3.81 -0.49 -0.31
N SER A 41 4.86 0.36 -0.39
CA SER A 41 4.79 1.62 -1.16
C SER A 41 4.55 1.38 -2.65
N MET A 42 5.16 0.35 -3.23
CA MET A 42 4.96 0.01 -4.65
C MET A 42 3.51 -0.40 -4.92
N LEU A 43 2.90 -1.21 -4.06
CA LEU A 43 1.50 -1.61 -4.19
C LEU A 43 0.54 -0.43 -4.03
N ILE A 44 0.79 0.46 -3.07
CA ILE A 44 0.01 1.70 -2.91
C ILE A 44 0.13 2.58 -4.15
N ALA A 45 1.35 2.80 -4.66
CA ALA A 45 1.60 3.64 -5.81
C ALA A 45 0.91 3.08 -7.08
N GLU A 46 1.00 1.76 -7.32
CA GLU A 46 0.36 1.10 -8.47
C GLU A 46 -1.16 1.35 -8.50
N GLU A 47 -1.83 1.39 -7.34
CA GLU A 47 -3.26 1.68 -7.28
C GLU A 47 -3.59 3.17 -7.35
N LEU A 48 -2.69 4.04 -6.88
CA LEU A 48 -2.93 5.48 -6.88
C LEU A 48 -2.65 6.12 -8.24
N GLU A 49 -1.64 5.65 -8.99
CA GLU A 49 -1.27 6.20 -10.29
C GLU A 49 -2.46 6.35 -11.27
N PRO A 50 -3.30 5.32 -11.49
CA PRO A 50 -4.44 5.46 -12.41
C PRO A 50 -5.59 6.30 -11.84
N CYS A 51 -5.57 6.56 -10.54
CA CYS A 51 -6.64 7.26 -9.83
C CYS A 51 -6.36 8.76 -9.60
N LEU A 52 -5.13 9.20 -9.75
CA LEU A 52 -4.69 10.56 -9.45
C LEU A 52 -4.12 11.22 -10.69
N ASP A 53 -4.50 12.47 -10.95
CA ASP A 53 -4.00 13.29 -12.06
C ASP A 53 -2.67 14.00 -11.71
N VAL A 54 -1.92 13.43 -10.78
CA VAL A 54 -0.64 13.98 -10.31
C VAL A 54 0.42 12.87 -10.27
N PRO A 55 1.72 13.20 -10.43
CA PRO A 55 2.79 12.22 -10.32
C PRO A 55 2.77 11.50 -8.98
N VAL A 56 2.93 10.18 -9.01
CA VAL A 56 3.08 9.33 -7.83
C VAL A 56 4.49 8.76 -7.82
N GLU A 57 5.23 9.01 -6.77
CA GLU A 57 6.63 8.60 -6.63
C GLU A 57 6.80 7.73 -5.38
N VAL A 58 7.53 6.62 -5.50
CA VAL A 58 7.90 5.77 -4.36
C VAL A 58 9.22 6.24 -3.79
N VAL A 59 9.23 6.59 -2.50
CA VAL A 59 10.41 7.09 -1.79
C VAL A 59 10.60 6.29 -0.50
N PRO A 60 11.75 5.59 -0.31
CA PRO A 60 12.03 4.96 0.97
C PRO A 60 12.01 5.97 2.13
N LEU A 61 11.51 5.57 3.29
CA LEU A 61 11.40 6.43 4.47
C LEU A 61 12.77 7.03 4.86
N GLU A 62 13.84 6.26 4.70
CA GLU A 62 15.21 6.67 4.99
C GLU A 62 15.73 7.78 4.06
N GLU A 63 15.11 7.97 2.89
CA GLU A 63 15.44 9.00 1.90
C GLU A 63 14.46 10.17 1.90
N LEU A 64 13.32 10.02 2.60
CA LEU A 64 12.22 10.97 2.56
C LEU A 64 12.64 12.37 3.01
N GLU A 65 13.46 12.49 4.08
CA GLU A 65 13.92 13.78 4.58
C GLU A 65 14.71 14.53 3.51
N SER A 66 15.65 13.88 2.85
CA SER A 66 16.46 14.45 1.76
C SER A 66 15.61 14.90 0.57
N VAL A 67 14.58 14.13 0.21
CA VAL A 67 13.64 14.49 -0.86
C VAL A 67 12.82 15.73 -0.49
N LEU A 68 12.36 15.81 0.77
CA LEU A 68 11.57 16.94 1.26
C LEU A 68 12.40 18.22 1.47
N GLU A 69 13.70 18.09 1.77
CA GLU A 69 14.63 19.23 1.80
C GLU A 69 14.76 19.90 0.44
N ASN A 70 14.85 19.09 -0.62
CA ASN A 70 15.01 19.57 -1.99
C ASN A 70 13.70 20.11 -2.60
N SER A 71 12.55 19.58 -2.18
CA SER A 71 11.26 20.01 -2.71
C SER A 71 10.14 19.79 -1.69
N ARG A 72 9.63 20.88 -1.15
CA ARG A 72 8.54 20.89 -0.15
C ARG A 72 7.15 20.82 -0.78
N ASN A 73 7.06 20.34 -2.02
CA ASN A 73 5.79 20.22 -2.74
C ASN A 73 5.33 18.77 -2.76
N GLY A 74 4.06 18.54 -2.47
CA GLY A 74 3.43 17.23 -2.53
C GLY A 74 2.76 16.82 -1.22
N THR A 75 2.15 15.65 -1.26
CA THR A 75 1.57 14.96 -0.10
C THR A 75 2.31 13.63 0.08
N VAL A 76 2.71 13.32 1.30
CA VAL A 76 3.30 12.03 1.62
C VAL A 76 2.18 11.07 2.00
N VAL A 77 2.14 9.93 1.33
CA VAL A 77 1.20 8.83 1.61
C VAL A 77 1.98 7.67 2.19
N THR A 78 1.46 7.06 3.24
CA THR A 78 2.08 5.89 3.86
C THR A 78 1.02 4.92 4.38
N SER A 79 1.43 3.70 4.70
CA SER A 79 0.54 2.80 5.43
C SER A 79 0.35 3.27 6.87
N ARG A 80 -0.78 2.94 7.48
CA ARG A 80 -1.08 3.31 8.89
C ARG A 80 0.02 2.90 9.87
N TYR A 81 0.72 1.81 9.60
CA TYR A 81 1.81 1.30 10.45
C TYR A 81 3.01 2.25 10.54
N PHE A 82 3.25 3.04 9.50
CA PHE A 82 4.40 3.95 9.40
C PHE A 82 4.01 5.43 9.48
N LEU A 83 2.74 5.72 9.86
CA LEU A 83 2.25 7.10 9.91
C LEU A 83 3.07 7.98 10.84
N GLN A 84 3.37 7.52 12.05
CA GLN A 84 4.06 8.34 13.05
C GLN A 84 5.43 8.84 12.57
N PRO A 85 6.39 7.99 12.15
CA PRO A 85 7.68 8.46 11.67
C PRO A 85 7.58 9.32 10.41
N VAL A 86 6.65 9.01 9.50
CA VAL A 86 6.42 9.83 8.30
C VAL A 86 5.86 11.20 8.66
N GLU A 87 4.90 11.26 9.59
CA GLU A 87 4.29 12.51 10.03
C GLU A 87 5.28 13.43 10.74
N GLU A 88 6.20 12.89 11.53
CA GLU A 88 7.28 13.64 12.17
C GLU A 88 8.19 14.33 11.14
N LEU A 89 8.59 13.62 10.07
CA LEU A 89 9.38 14.16 8.98
C LEU A 89 8.57 15.20 8.17
N ALA A 90 7.35 14.86 7.79
CA ALA A 90 6.49 15.75 7.02
C ALA A 90 6.22 17.09 7.74
N LYS A 91 5.99 17.05 9.05
CA LYS A 91 5.80 18.24 9.89
C LYS A 91 7.02 19.18 9.87
N LYS A 92 8.24 18.63 9.96
CA LYS A 92 9.48 19.42 9.89
C LYS A 92 9.57 20.25 8.60
N HIS A 93 9.07 19.68 7.49
CA HIS A 93 9.13 20.30 6.17
C HIS A 93 7.82 21.00 5.75
N SER A 94 6.84 21.09 6.66
CA SER A 94 5.51 21.69 6.39
C SER A 94 4.80 21.02 5.21
N VAL A 95 4.98 19.71 5.07
CA VAL A 95 4.32 18.85 4.06
C VAL A 95 3.24 18.02 4.76
N ARG A 96 2.20 17.67 4.02
CA ARG A 96 1.11 16.85 4.54
C ARG A 96 1.48 15.36 4.50
N ALA A 97 1.11 14.63 5.55
CA ALA A 97 1.16 13.17 5.58
C ALA A 97 -0.28 12.61 5.68
N VAL A 98 -0.55 11.57 4.91
CA VAL A 98 -1.83 10.86 4.90
C VAL A 98 -1.57 9.36 5.03
N ALA A 99 -2.27 8.72 5.97
CA ALA A 99 -2.22 7.26 6.10
C ALA A 99 -3.30 6.60 5.24
N VAL A 100 -2.94 5.49 4.62
CA VAL A 100 -3.87 4.59 3.92
C VAL A 100 -3.85 3.22 4.57
N ASP A 101 -4.98 2.54 4.53
CA ASP A 101 -5.11 1.17 5.00
C ASP A 101 -5.05 0.22 3.80
N LEU A 102 -4.10 -0.73 3.85
CA LEU A 102 -3.97 -1.83 2.90
C LEU A 102 -4.80 -3.01 3.40
N ASN A 103 -6.10 -2.99 3.21
CA ASN A 103 -7.01 -3.95 3.84
C ASN A 103 -8.23 -4.37 3.02
N ASP A 104 -8.25 -4.09 1.72
CA ASP A 104 -9.37 -4.55 0.88
C ASP A 104 -9.15 -6.00 0.40
N PHE A 105 -9.11 -6.94 1.36
CA PHE A 105 -8.97 -8.38 1.10
C PHE A 105 -10.31 -9.14 1.19
N ARG A 106 -11.43 -8.47 0.93
CA ARG A 106 -12.77 -9.08 1.13
C ARG A 106 -13.00 -10.30 0.26
N GLN A 107 -12.51 -10.28 -0.98
CA GLN A 107 -12.68 -11.41 -1.92
C GLN A 107 -11.82 -12.60 -1.49
N GLU A 108 -10.55 -12.36 -1.14
CA GLU A 108 -9.62 -13.37 -0.65
C GLU A 108 -10.12 -13.98 0.64
N LEU A 109 -10.60 -13.16 1.57
CA LEU A 109 -11.15 -13.65 2.85
C LEU A 109 -12.42 -14.49 2.64
N ALA A 110 -13.30 -14.12 1.71
CA ALA A 110 -14.48 -14.92 1.36
C ALA A 110 -14.07 -16.28 0.80
N MET A 111 -13.13 -16.33 -0.16
CA MET A 111 -12.59 -17.56 -0.70
C MET A 111 -11.95 -18.45 0.40
N LEU A 112 -11.15 -17.86 1.28
CA LEU A 112 -10.45 -18.58 2.35
C LEU A 112 -11.42 -19.21 3.37
N LYS A 113 -12.60 -18.59 3.58
CA LYS A 113 -13.65 -19.15 4.43
C LYS A 113 -14.23 -20.47 3.91
N GLU A 114 -14.27 -20.62 2.59
CA GLU A 114 -14.84 -21.80 1.92
C GLU A 114 -13.84 -22.97 1.82
N LEU A 115 -12.56 -22.76 2.16
CA LEU A 115 -11.56 -23.81 2.09
C LEU A 115 -11.77 -24.88 3.17
N ARG A 116 -11.49 -26.13 2.78
CA ARG A 116 -11.58 -27.28 3.70
C ARG A 116 -10.49 -27.20 4.76
N PRO A 117 -10.80 -27.59 6.02
CA PRO A 117 -9.77 -27.74 7.03
C PRO A 117 -8.61 -28.62 6.55
N GLY A 118 -7.39 -28.28 6.91
CA GLY A 118 -6.17 -28.95 6.45
C GLY A 118 -5.67 -28.49 5.07
N SER A 119 -6.37 -27.56 4.40
CA SER A 119 -5.86 -26.95 3.16
C SER A 119 -4.60 -26.13 3.42
N CYS A 120 -3.61 -26.30 2.55
CA CYS A 120 -2.41 -25.46 2.57
C CYS A 120 -2.60 -24.26 1.62
N VAL A 121 -2.41 -23.07 2.16
CA VAL A 121 -2.52 -21.79 1.44
C VAL A 121 -1.16 -21.10 1.41
N GLY A 122 -0.71 -20.77 0.22
CA GLY A 122 0.49 -19.96 0.01
C GLY A 122 0.12 -18.49 -0.16
N LEU A 123 0.83 -17.60 0.55
CA LEU A 123 0.74 -16.16 0.38
C LEU A 123 2.05 -15.67 -0.22
N VAL A 124 1.98 -14.97 -1.34
CA VAL A 124 3.15 -14.41 -2.04
C VAL A 124 2.96 -12.92 -2.23
N SER A 125 3.87 -12.11 -1.70
CA SER A 125 3.79 -10.65 -1.82
C SER A 125 5.18 -10.04 -1.89
N ILE A 126 5.31 -8.93 -2.63
CA ILE A 126 6.52 -8.10 -2.60
C ILE A 126 6.67 -7.33 -1.28
N SER A 127 5.62 -7.29 -0.44
CA SER A 127 5.62 -6.62 0.86
C SER A 127 5.67 -7.64 2.01
N PRO A 128 6.78 -7.74 2.74
CA PRO A 128 6.85 -8.53 3.98
C PRO A 128 5.83 -8.08 5.04
N GLY A 129 5.50 -6.79 5.08
CA GLY A 129 4.50 -6.23 5.99
C GLY A 129 3.10 -6.77 5.73
N ILE A 130 2.68 -6.83 4.45
CA ILE A 130 1.40 -7.41 4.05
C ILE A 130 1.36 -8.90 4.39
N LEU A 131 2.43 -9.66 4.14
CA LEU A 131 2.50 -11.07 4.50
C LEU A 131 2.27 -11.28 6.00
N ARG A 132 2.95 -10.51 6.86
CA ARG A 132 2.76 -10.58 8.31
C ARG A 132 1.33 -10.22 8.74
N ALA A 133 0.76 -9.16 8.15
CA ALA A 133 -0.62 -8.76 8.43
C ALA A 133 -1.62 -9.85 8.01
N ALA A 134 -1.45 -10.42 6.83
CA ALA A 134 -2.30 -11.50 6.33
C ALA A 134 -2.22 -12.76 7.20
N GLU A 135 -1.03 -13.15 7.67
CA GLU A 135 -0.86 -14.26 8.63
C GLU A 135 -1.67 -14.03 9.90
N VAL A 136 -1.58 -12.83 10.50
CA VAL A 136 -2.32 -12.49 11.72
C VAL A 136 -3.83 -12.54 11.48
N ILE A 137 -4.32 -11.96 10.39
CA ILE A 137 -5.74 -11.94 10.04
C ILE A 137 -6.26 -13.37 9.84
N LEU A 138 -5.57 -14.18 9.03
CA LEU A 138 -5.98 -15.55 8.73
C LEU A 138 -5.94 -16.44 9.97
N HIS A 139 -4.92 -16.28 10.81
CA HIS A 139 -4.85 -17.01 12.07
C HIS A 139 -5.99 -16.63 13.02
N SER A 140 -6.38 -15.38 13.07
CA SER A 140 -7.52 -14.93 13.88
C SER A 140 -8.86 -15.44 13.38
N MET A 141 -9.01 -15.67 12.07
CA MET A 141 -10.25 -16.11 11.44
C MET A 141 -10.45 -17.62 11.42
N ARG A 142 -9.41 -18.38 11.10
CA ARG A 142 -9.47 -19.82 10.87
C ARG A 142 -8.56 -20.62 11.82
N GLY A 143 -7.83 -19.93 12.71
CA GLY A 143 -6.92 -20.55 13.66
C GLY A 143 -5.93 -21.49 12.97
N ASN A 144 -5.84 -22.71 13.48
CA ASN A 144 -4.99 -23.77 12.94
C ASN A 144 -5.67 -24.67 11.90
N GLU A 145 -6.86 -24.30 11.42
CA GLU A 145 -7.57 -25.09 10.41
C GLU A 145 -6.91 -25.05 9.03
N LEU A 146 -6.20 -23.96 8.71
CA LEU A 146 -5.45 -23.82 7.46
C LEU A 146 -3.96 -23.83 7.75
N LEU A 147 -3.21 -24.47 6.86
CA LEU A 147 -1.75 -24.41 6.86
C LEU A 147 -1.31 -23.23 6.01
N LEU A 148 -0.66 -22.25 6.60
CA LEU A 148 -0.20 -21.05 5.90
C LEU A 148 1.31 -21.15 5.62
N MET A 149 1.68 -20.77 4.40
CA MET A 149 3.06 -20.56 3.99
C MET A 149 3.18 -19.18 3.35
N THR A 150 4.23 -18.46 3.68
CA THR A 150 4.49 -17.12 3.11
C THR A 150 5.83 -17.08 2.42
N ALA A 151 5.93 -16.35 1.33
CA ALA A 151 7.18 -16.09 0.63
C ALA A 151 7.13 -14.74 -0.08
N THR A 152 8.28 -14.08 -0.12
CA THR A 152 8.52 -13.01 -1.10
C THR A 152 8.96 -13.66 -2.43
N PRO A 153 8.63 -13.06 -3.58
CA PRO A 153 8.88 -13.69 -4.89
C PRO A 153 10.35 -13.78 -5.27
N ASP A 154 11.23 -12.99 -4.64
CA ASP A 154 12.67 -12.92 -4.88
C ASP A 154 13.44 -14.12 -4.34
N VAL A 155 12.89 -14.86 -3.34
CA VAL A 155 13.52 -16.03 -2.75
C VAL A 155 13.01 -17.30 -3.42
N GLY A 156 13.57 -17.64 -4.58
CA GLY A 156 13.09 -18.72 -5.43
C GLY A 156 12.95 -20.10 -4.77
N SER A 157 13.83 -20.47 -3.82
CA SER A 157 13.72 -21.72 -3.08
C SER A 157 12.51 -21.77 -2.14
N ARG A 158 12.21 -20.67 -1.44
CA ARG A 158 11.03 -20.55 -0.57
C ARG A 158 9.76 -20.52 -1.39
N LEU A 159 9.75 -19.76 -2.50
CA LEU A 159 8.62 -19.72 -3.43
C LEU A 159 8.32 -21.12 -3.97
N LEU A 160 9.31 -21.88 -4.43
CA LEU A 160 9.11 -23.22 -4.94
C LEU A 160 8.58 -24.17 -3.87
N ALA A 161 9.09 -24.12 -2.65
CA ALA A 161 8.61 -24.91 -1.52
C ALA A 161 7.13 -24.61 -1.21
N LEU A 162 6.77 -23.32 -1.19
CA LEU A 162 5.39 -22.86 -1.02
C LEU A 162 4.49 -23.41 -2.14
N LEU A 163 4.89 -23.27 -3.41
CA LEU A 163 4.11 -23.74 -4.56
C LEU A 163 3.88 -25.26 -4.58
N ARG A 164 4.86 -26.01 -4.08
CA ARG A 164 4.74 -27.48 -3.95
C ARG A 164 3.74 -27.92 -2.87
N ALA A 165 3.70 -27.20 -1.77
CA ALA A 165 2.87 -27.55 -0.62
C ALA A 165 1.44 -27.04 -0.74
N SER A 166 1.24 -25.88 -1.39
CA SER A 166 -0.03 -25.18 -1.41
C SER A 166 -1.04 -25.75 -2.38
N SER A 167 -2.32 -25.74 -1.99
CA SER A 167 -3.46 -26.00 -2.89
C SER A 167 -3.98 -24.72 -3.54
N HIS A 168 -3.85 -23.62 -2.83
CA HIS A 168 -4.23 -22.29 -3.25
C HIS A 168 -3.06 -21.32 -2.99
N VAL A 169 -2.81 -20.43 -3.91
CA VAL A 169 -1.79 -19.39 -3.80
C VAL A 169 -2.46 -18.04 -4.02
N LEU A 170 -2.37 -17.18 -3.04
CA LEU A 170 -2.78 -15.78 -3.13
C LEU A 170 -1.52 -14.96 -3.39
N CYS A 171 -1.54 -14.10 -4.40
CA CYS A 171 -0.42 -13.24 -4.69
C CYS A 171 -0.88 -11.83 -5.07
N ASP A 172 0.00 -10.85 -4.85
CA ASP A 172 -0.16 -9.52 -5.40
C ASP A 172 0.15 -9.51 -6.91
N ARG A 173 -0.29 -8.43 -7.57
CA ARG A 173 -0.12 -8.27 -9.02
C ARG A 173 1.34 -8.27 -9.45
N PRO A 174 2.28 -7.57 -8.77
CA PRO A 174 3.71 -7.64 -9.11
C PRO A 174 4.34 -9.03 -8.92
N SER A 175 3.84 -9.84 -7.99
CA SER A 175 4.35 -11.21 -7.76
C SER A 175 3.84 -12.23 -8.77
N LEU A 176 2.68 -12.00 -9.40
CA LEU A 176 2.03 -12.95 -10.28
C LEU A 176 2.93 -13.48 -11.42
N PRO A 177 3.68 -12.62 -12.16
CA PRO A 177 4.55 -13.11 -13.23
C PRO A 177 5.63 -14.08 -12.75
N LEU A 178 6.19 -13.85 -11.56
CA LEU A 178 7.22 -14.69 -10.95
C LEU A 178 6.64 -16.03 -10.45
N VAL A 179 5.44 -15.99 -9.86
CA VAL A 179 4.69 -17.18 -9.46
C VAL A 179 4.41 -18.06 -10.69
N GLU A 180 3.86 -17.48 -11.76
CA GLU A 180 3.58 -18.21 -13.01
C GLU A 180 4.85 -18.74 -13.66
N GLN A 181 5.92 -17.96 -13.70
CA GLN A 181 7.21 -18.42 -14.23
C GLN A 181 7.73 -19.61 -13.43
N SER A 182 7.69 -19.54 -12.11
CA SER A 182 8.11 -20.63 -11.23
C SER A 182 7.28 -21.90 -11.44
N LEU A 183 5.95 -21.77 -11.59
CA LEU A 183 5.05 -22.89 -11.90
C LEU A 183 5.37 -23.54 -13.24
N ARG A 184 5.62 -22.71 -14.29
CA ARG A 184 5.98 -23.23 -15.64
C ARG A 184 7.31 -23.97 -15.61
N GLN A 185 8.34 -23.40 -14.99
CA GLN A 185 9.69 -23.97 -14.95
C GLN A 185 9.78 -25.26 -14.12
N ASN A 186 8.96 -25.39 -13.09
CA ASN A 186 9.03 -26.50 -12.16
C ASN A 186 7.84 -27.47 -12.25
N ARG A 187 7.09 -27.46 -13.36
CA ARG A 187 5.86 -28.25 -13.53
C ARG A 187 6.07 -29.73 -13.25
N SER A 188 7.19 -30.32 -13.65
CA SER A 188 7.53 -31.72 -13.43
C SER A 188 7.79 -32.08 -11.96
N GLN A 189 8.04 -31.07 -11.12
CA GLN A 189 8.31 -31.25 -9.69
C GLN A 189 7.08 -31.01 -8.80
N LEU A 190 5.95 -30.61 -9.41
CA LEU A 190 4.69 -30.35 -8.72
C LEU A 190 3.80 -31.59 -8.80
N MET A 191 3.39 -32.12 -7.65
CA MET A 191 2.43 -33.25 -7.61
C MET A 191 1.05 -32.81 -8.11
N ARG A 192 0.67 -31.56 -7.89
CA ARG A 192 -0.53 -30.89 -8.39
C ARG A 192 -0.25 -29.43 -8.66
N MET A 193 -0.98 -28.83 -9.57
CA MET A 193 -0.92 -27.39 -9.81
C MET A 193 -1.79 -26.69 -8.75
N PRO A 194 -1.26 -25.72 -8.00
CA PRO A 194 -2.06 -24.88 -7.12
C PRO A 194 -3.01 -23.99 -7.94
N GLN A 195 -4.14 -23.64 -7.33
CA GLN A 195 -4.98 -22.55 -7.86
C GLN A 195 -4.36 -21.22 -7.47
N VAL A 196 -4.06 -20.39 -8.45
CA VAL A 196 -3.47 -19.06 -8.21
C VAL A 196 -4.56 -18.00 -8.28
N HIS A 197 -4.61 -17.15 -7.26
CA HIS A 197 -5.52 -16.03 -7.13
C HIS A 197 -4.69 -14.77 -6.97
N CYS A 198 -4.87 -13.83 -7.88
CA CYS A 198 -4.21 -12.53 -7.82
C CYS A 198 -5.15 -11.52 -7.15
N SER A 199 -4.66 -10.82 -6.14
CA SER A 199 -5.41 -9.71 -5.53
C SER A 199 -5.49 -8.56 -6.51
N GLU A 200 -6.70 -8.06 -6.73
CA GLU A 200 -6.96 -7.00 -7.71
C GLU A 200 -6.83 -5.60 -7.12
N SER A 201 -7.08 -5.46 -5.82
CA SER A 201 -7.04 -4.18 -5.13
C SER A 201 -6.60 -4.34 -3.67
N TYR A 202 -5.86 -3.35 -3.15
CA TYR A 202 -5.39 -3.25 -1.76
C TYR A 202 -5.99 -2.05 -1.05
N LEU A 203 -6.42 -1.02 -1.81
CA LEU A 203 -7.04 0.19 -1.29
C LEU A 203 -8.54 0.17 -1.55
N SER A 204 -9.32 0.49 -0.53
CA SER A 204 -10.77 0.66 -0.74
C SER A 204 -11.07 1.93 -1.55
N GLY A 205 -12.17 1.91 -2.30
CA GLY A 205 -12.63 3.10 -3.04
C GLY A 205 -12.79 4.32 -2.12
N ASP A 206 -13.28 4.11 -0.90
CA ASP A 206 -13.44 5.18 0.12
C ASP A 206 -12.09 5.79 0.51
N THR A 207 -11.03 4.98 0.61
CA THR A 207 -9.66 5.44 0.89
C THR A 207 -9.14 6.32 -0.26
N ILE A 208 -9.36 5.92 -1.51
CA ILE A 208 -8.95 6.68 -2.69
C ILE A 208 -9.71 8.00 -2.77
N GLU A 209 -11.03 7.99 -2.53
CA GLU A 209 -11.83 9.22 -2.51
C GLU A 209 -11.41 10.18 -1.40
N LEU A 210 -11.14 9.64 -0.19
CA LEU A 210 -10.64 10.43 0.92
C LEU A 210 -9.31 11.09 0.53
N LEU A 211 -8.38 10.32 -0.03
CA LEU A 211 -7.08 10.82 -0.46
C LEU A 211 -7.21 11.92 -1.53
N ARG A 212 -8.09 11.76 -2.53
CA ARG A 212 -8.38 12.79 -3.53
C ARG A 212 -8.83 14.11 -2.90
N LYS A 213 -9.77 14.03 -1.94
CA LYS A 213 -10.25 15.21 -1.19
C LYS A 213 -9.12 15.86 -0.38
N GLU A 214 -8.29 15.04 0.25
CA GLU A 214 -7.18 15.47 1.07
C GLU A 214 -6.09 16.16 0.24
N ILE A 215 -5.82 15.70 -0.97
CA ILE A 215 -4.86 16.31 -1.92
C ILE A 215 -5.45 17.56 -2.59
N GLY A 216 -6.77 17.78 -2.48
CA GLY A 216 -7.45 18.91 -3.10
C GLY A 216 -7.84 18.68 -4.58
N LEU A 217 -7.81 17.43 -5.04
CA LEU A 217 -8.31 17.05 -6.36
C LEU A 217 -9.85 17.01 -6.30
N GLN A 218 -10.51 17.77 -7.18
CA GLN A 218 -11.98 17.75 -7.26
C GLN A 218 -12.44 16.39 -7.79
N VAL A 219 -13.45 15.81 -7.11
CA VAL A 219 -14.19 14.68 -7.64
C VAL A 219 -15.07 15.23 -8.76
N SER A 220 -14.76 14.85 -9.99
CA SER A 220 -15.60 15.16 -11.16
C SER A 220 -16.87 14.34 -11.15
#